data_6f6bae62a8f7744140fa6c2c3a4a021f
#
_entry.id   6f6bae62a8f7744140fa6c2c3a4a021f
#
_cell.length_a   1.000
_cell.length_b   1.000
_cell.length_c   1.000
_cell.angle_alpha   90.00
_cell.angle_beta   90.00
_cell.angle_gamma   90.00
#
_symmetry.space_group_name_H-M   'P 1'
#
loop_
_entity.id
_entity.type
_entity.pdbx_description
1 polymer ?
#
loop_
_entity_poly.entity_id
_entity_poly.type
_entity_poly.pdbx_seq_one_letter_code
_entity_poly.pdbx_strand_id
1 'polypeptide(L)'
;MRNLFFLLTLFSVLIFVTESSAGDREDVITDIVQSWKDFALKNPAIDMGHSDGSWVATSEGGLWQFLSSEEFKAMTIDSANIFDFKPQHINVRFVGGKQDVAYAAYYLAGNILDSDRNVVVKNYRTRASEVLVKENGKWVSIGSHYSPLFGGSGVVFD
;
A
#
# COMPACT_ATOMS: atom_id res chain seq x y z
N MET A 1 -1.98 0.93 -61.71
CA MET A 1 -1.41 0.15 -60.63
C MET A 1 -0.69 1.02 -59.59
N ARG A 2 -1.34 2.02 -59.02
CA ARG A 2 -0.67 3.00 -58.09
C ARG A 2 -1.48 3.33 -56.86
N ASN A 3 -2.62 2.67 -56.61
CA ASN A 3 -3.52 3.01 -55.51
C ASN A 3 -3.69 1.84 -54.47
N LEU A 4 -2.84 0.80 -54.53
CA LEU A 4 -2.93 -0.34 -53.62
C LEU A 4 -1.91 -0.28 -52.49
N PHE A 5 -0.99 0.68 -52.50
CA PHE A 5 0.05 0.78 -51.47
C PHE A 5 -0.30 1.71 -50.31
N PHE A 6 -1.42 2.47 -50.39
CA PHE A 6 -1.79 3.45 -49.37
C PHE A 6 -2.75 2.93 -48.30
N LEU A 7 -3.26 1.70 -48.44
CA LEU A 7 -4.22 1.11 -47.51
C LEU A 7 -3.59 0.20 -46.44
N LEU A 8 -2.29 -0.13 -46.57
CA LEU A 8 -1.62 -1.03 -45.62
C LEU A 8 -0.89 -0.34 -44.47
N THR A 9 -0.74 0.97 -44.53
CA THR A 9 -0.02 1.75 -43.49
C THR A 9 -0.91 2.34 -42.40
N LEU A 10 -2.24 2.22 -42.53
CA LEU A 10 -3.17 2.78 -41.55
C LEU A 10 -3.65 1.79 -40.48
N PHE A 11 -3.25 0.52 -40.56
CA PHE A 11 -3.70 -0.51 -39.63
C PHE A 11 -2.67 -0.87 -38.53
N SER A 12 -1.51 -0.22 -38.51
CA SER A 12 -0.41 -0.55 -37.57
C SER A 12 -0.32 0.37 -36.35
N VAL A 13 -1.25 1.30 -36.16
CA VAL A 13 -1.16 2.31 -35.06
C VAL A 13 -2.15 2.06 -33.91
N LEU A 14 -2.97 1.03 -33.99
CA LEU A 14 -4.07 0.83 -33.03
C LEU A 14 -3.87 -0.30 -32.00
N ILE A 15 -2.67 -0.79 -31.76
CA ILE A 15 -2.43 -1.90 -30.81
C ILE A 15 -1.44 -1.54 -29.68
N PHE A 16 -1.38 -0.30 -29.25
CA PHE A 16 -0.48 0.06 -28.14
C PHE A 16 -1.15 0.84 -26.99
N VAL A 17 -2.32 0.46 -26.54
CA VAL A 17 -2.95 1.18 -25.38
C VAL A 17 -3.56 0.27 -24.32
N THR A 18 -3.23 -0.99 -24.18
CA THR A 18 -3.88 -1.84 -23.16
C THR A 18 -2.97 -2.64 -22.23
N GLU A 19 -1.66 -2.53 -22.30
CA GLU A 19 -0.76 -3.32 -21.43
C GLU A 19 -0.25 -2.60 -20.17
N SER A 20 -0.43 -1.28 -20.04
CA SER A 20 0.12 -0.51 -18.93
C SER A 20 -0.55 -0.77 -17.58
N SER A 21 -1.85 -1.08 -17.54
CA SER A 21 -2.57 -1.15 -16.27
C SER A 21 -2.40 -2.46 -15.47
N ALA A 22 -2.01 -3.55 -16.11
CA ALA A 22 -1.78 -4.82 -15.42
C ALA A 22 -0.43 -4.80 -14.68
N GLY A 23 0.64 -4.34 -15.33
CA GLY A 23 1.96 -4.20 -14.71
C GLY A 23 1.95 -3.24 -13.52
N ASP A 24 1.34 -2.07 -13.68
CA ASP A 24 1.24 -1.09 -12.58
C ASP A 24 0.46 -1.63 -11.36
N ARG A 25 -0.54 -2.50 -11.58
CA ARG A 25 -1.29 -3.14 -10.48
C ARG A 25 -0.41 -4.12 -9.71
N GLU A 26 0.33 -4.95 -10.39
CA GLU A 26 1.27 -5.91 -9.77
C GLU A 26 2.39 -5.17 -9.05
N ASP A 27 2.86 -4.04 -9.57
CA ASP A 27 3.86 -3.19 -8.92
C ASP A 27 3.32 -2.64 -7.59
N VAL A 28 2.09 -2.08 -7.56
CA VAL A 28 1.45 -1.63 -6.32
C VAL A 28 1.35 -2.75 -5.29
N ILE A 29 0.90 -3.93 -5.71
CA ILE A 29 0.77 -5.09 -4.82
C ILE A 29 2.14 -5.50 -4.27
N THR A 30 3.15 -5.53 -5.13
CA THR A 30 4.52 -5.90 -4.76
C THR A 30 5.09 -4.91 -3.74
N ASP A 31 4.93 -3.60 -3.98
CA ASP A 31 5.43 -2.56 -3.08
C ASP A 31 4.71 -2.61 -1.72
N ILE A 32 3.39 -2.83 -1.69
CA ILE A 32 2.64 -3.04 -0.43
C ILE A 32 3.17 -4.26 0.34
N VAL A 33 3.33 -5.40 -0.33
CA VAL A 33 3.80 -6.64 0.31
C VAL A 33 5.23 -6.47 0.82
N GLN A 34 6.10 -5.83 0.04
CA GLN A 34 7.49 -5.59 0.43
C GLN A 34 7.56 -4.62 1.61
N SER A 35 6.77 -3.54 1.61
CA SER A 35 6.73 -2.57 2.71
C SER A 35 6.36 -3.23 4.03
N TRP A 36 5.34 -4.08 4.07
CA TRP A 36 4.96 -4.80 5.29
C TRP A 36 6.01 -5.82 5.74
N LYS A 37 6.73 -6.43 4.79
CA LYS A 37 7.86 -7.29 5.11
C LYS A 37 9.03 -6.51 5.72
N ASP A 38 9.36 -5.36 5.16
CA ASP A 38 10.41 -4.48 5.68
C ASP A 38 10.04 -3.92 7.05
N PHE A 39 8.75 -3.62 7.26
CA PHE A 39 8.22 -3.22 8.56
C PHE A 39 8.41 -4.31 9.62
N ALA A 40 8.05 -5.55 9.31
CA ALA A 40 8.22 -6.69 10.22
C ALA A 40 9.70 -7.00 10.52
N LEU A 41 10.60 -6.69 9.61
CA LEU A 41 12.04 -6.86 9.77
C LEU A 41 12.74 -5.64 10.41
N LYS A 42 12.00 -4.55 10.65
CA LYS A 42 12.57 -3.25 11.08
C LYS A 42 13.72 -2.81 10.17
N ASN A 43 13.53 -2.99 8.87
CA ASN A 43 14.55 -2.68 7.88
C ASN A 43 14.83 -1.16 7.88
N PRO A 44 16.08 -0.72 8.12
CA PRO A 44 16.40 0.71 8.13
C PRO A 44 16.25 1.38 6.76
N ALA A 45 16.14 0.61 5.69
CA ALA A 45 15.86 1.10 4.34
C ALA A 45 14.36 1.13 4.01
N ILE A 46 13.49 0.98 5.02
CA ILE A 46 12.03 1.03 4.83
C ILE A 46 11.60 2.38 4.25
N ASP A 47 10.76 2.31 3.25
CA ASP A 47 10.23 3.45 2.51
C ASP A 47 8.74 3.20 2.25
N MET A 48 7.93 3.43 3.30
CA MET A 48 6.48 3.19 3.25
C MET A 48 5.69 4.46 2.95
N GLY A 49 6.22 5.62 3.31
CA GLY A 49 5.56 6.91 3.15
C GLY A 49 6.21 7.77 2.08
N HIS A 50 5.45 8.72 1.58
CA HIS A 50 5.93 9.74 0.65
C HIS A 50 7.01 10.63 1.31
N SER A 51 7.97 11.13 0.51
CA SER A 51 9.05 12.00 1.02
C SER A 51 8.54 13.25 1.74
N ASP A 52 7.41 13.82 1.31
CA ASP A 52 6.77 14.96 1.96
C ASP A 52 5.94 14.58 3.20
N GLY A 53 5.88 13.30 3.54
CA GLY A 53 5.09 12.77 4.65
C GLY A 53 3.76 12.14 4.23
N SER A 54 3.12 11.51 5.20
CA SER A 54 1.88 10.74 5.01
C SER A 54 0.91 10.90 6.15
N TRP A 55 -0.37 10.86 5.85
CA TRP A 55 -1.42 10.78 6.86
C TRP A 55 -1.65 9.34 7.31
N VAL A 56 -1.67 9.10 8.60
CA VAL A 56 -1.88 7.77 9.17
C VAL A 56 -2.96 7.80 10.25
N ALA A 57 -3.89 6.84 10.17
CA ALA A 57 -4.80 6.53 11.28
C ALA A 57 -4.66 5.05 11.63
N THR A 58 -4.26 4.76 12.88
CA THR A 58 -4.00 3.40 13.32
C THR A 58 -5.27 2.68 13.78
N SER A 59 -5.22 1.35 13.78
CA SER A 59 -6.34 0.50 14.23
C SER A 59 -6.57 0.51 15.74
N GLU A 60 -5.66 1.09 16.49
CA GLU A 60 -5.80 1.25 17.95
C GLU A 60 -6.67 2.46 18.32
N GLY A 61 -7.10 3.21 17.31
CA GLY A 61 -7.88 4.43 17.47
C GLY A 61 -6.99 5.67 17.53
N GLY A 62 -7.60 6.78 17.84
CA GLY A 62 -6.93 8.08 17.92
C GLY A 62 -7.20 8.97 16.72
N LEU A 63 -6.55 10.12 16.73
CA LEU A 63 -6.67 11.12 15.66
C LEU A 63 -5.76 10.75 14.48
N TRP A 64 -6.08 11.32 13.33
CA TRP A 64 -5.16 11.33 12.20
C TRP A 64 -3.85 12.01 12.60
N GLN A 65 -2.75 11.37 12.24
CA GLN A 65 -1.40 11.87 12.42
C GLN A 65 -0.78 12.13 11.05
N PHE A 66 -0.11 13.26 10.92
CA PHE A 66 0.76 13.50 9.78
C PHE A 66 2.19 13.20 10.23
N LEU A 67 2.82 12.24 9.55
CA LEU A 67 4.18 11.81 9.85
C LEU A 67 5.07 12.13 8.65
N SER A 68 6.19 12.77 8.89
CA SER A 68 7.28 12.82 7.92
C SER A 68 7.81 11.41 7.65
N SER A 69 8.50 11.23 6.53
CA SER A 69 9.16 9.96 6.22
C SER A 69 10.12 9.52 7.33
N GLU A 70 10.84 10.45 7.94
CA GLU A 70 11.78 10.19 9.04
C GLU A 70 11.05 9.74 10.31
N GLU A 71 9.96 10.43 10.70
CA GLU A 71 9.15 10.05 11.86
C GLU A 71 8.51 8.68 11.68
N PHE A 72 8.02 8.39 10.48
CA PHE A 72 7.44 7.07 10.16
C PHE A 72 8.50 5.96 10.31
N LYS A 73 9.70 6.21 9.78
CA LYS A 73 10.83 5.29 9.89
C LYS A 73 11.27 5.09 11.34
N ALA A 74 11.40 6.17 12.12
CA ALA A 74 11.74 6.12 13.54
C ALA A 74 10.69 5.32 14.33
N MET A 75 9.41 5.60 14.13
CA MET A 75 8.31 4.86 14.76
C MET A 75 8.41 3.35 14.50
N THR A 76 8.81 2.95 13.30
CA THR A 76 8.95 1.55 12.93
C THR A 76 10.16 0.90 13.59
N ILE A 77 11.33 1.53 13.52
CA ILE A 77 12.60 0.97 13.99
C ILE A 77 12.65 0.95 15.51
N ASP A 78 12.21 2.04 16.16
CA ASP A 78 12.30 2.23 17.60
C ASP A 78 11.14 1.56 18.37
N SER A 79 10.14 1.03 17.67
CA SER A 79 9.06 0.29 18.32
C SER A 79 9.61 -0.85 19.19
N ALA A 80 9.10 -1.00 20.40
CA ALA A 80 9.37 -2.18 21.23
C ALA A 80 8.79 -3.46 20.63
N ASN A 81 7.79 -3.33 19.76
CA ASN A 81 7.09 -4.44 19.14
C ASN A 81 7.55 -4.69 17.71
N ILE A 82 7.38 -5.93 17.27
CA ILE A 82 7.53 -6.38 15.88
C ILE A 82 6.15 -6.71 15.37
N PHE A 83 5.75 -6.05 14.27
CA PHE A 83 4.45 -6.25 13.65
C PHE A 83 4.59 -7.23 12.48
N ASP A 84 4.48 -8.53 12.77
CA ASP A 84 4.57 -9.61 11.76
C ASP A 84 3.21 -9.76 11.07
N PHE A 85 2.89 -8.81 10.19
CA PHE A 85 1.65 -8.77 9.45
C PHE A 85 1.86 -9.15 7.99
N LYS A 86 0.83 -9.79 7.42
CA LYS A 86 0.77 -10.17 6.02
C LYS A 86 -0.46 -9.57 5.37
N PRO A 87 -0.29 -8.77 4.32
CA PRO A 87 -1.40 -8.29 3.52
C PRO A 87 -2.13 -9.47 2.85
N GLN A 88 -3.46 -9.40 2.84
CA GLN A 88 -4.34 -10.41 2.28
C GLN A 88 -5.39 -9.75 1.40
N HIS A 89 -5.73 -10.36 0.27
CA HIS A 89 -6.80 -9.89 -0.61
C HIS A 89 -6.63 -8.42 -1.03
N ILE A 90 -5.45 -8.08 -1.53
CA ILE A 90 -5.14 -6.71 -1.96
C ILE A 90 -5.94 -6.39 -3.22
N ASN A 91 -6.79 -5.38 -3.13
CA ASN A 91 -7.54 -4.84 -4.26
C ASN A 91 -7.00 -3.44 -4.57
N VAL A 92 -6.63 -3.21 -5.81
CA VAL A 92 -6.07 -1.95 -6.29
C VAL A 92 -6.98 -1.32 -7.32
N ARG A 93 -7.23 -0.02 -7.19
CA ARG A 93 -7.96 0.79 -8.15
C ARG A 93 -7.15 2.04 -8.46
N PHE A 94 -6.86 2.27 -9.73
CA PHE A 94 -6.22 3.51 -10.17
C PHE A 94 -7.24 4.64 -10.29
N VAL A 95 -6.78 5.86 -9.96
CA VAL A 95 -7.57 7.07 -9.97
C VAL A 95 -6.86 8.12 -10.82
N GLY A 96 -7.64 8.98 -11.49
CA GLY A 96 -7.09 10.00 -12.37
C GLY A 96 -6.80 9.51 -13.79
N GLY A 97 -6.66 10.46 -14.70
CA GLY A 97 -6.47 10.15 -16.14
C GLY A 97 -5.07 9.63 -16.48
N LYS A 98 -4.08 9.87 -15.62
CA LYS A 98 -2.71 9.40 -15.80
C LYS A 98 -2.43 8.08 -15.09
N GLN A 99 -3.37 7.58 -14.28
CA GLN A 99 -3.22 6.38 -13.44
C GLN A 99 -1.98 6.45 -12.53
N ASP A 100 -1.64 7.65 -12.07
CA ASP A 100 -0.50 7.94 -11.20
C ASP A 100 -0.87 7.96 -9.71
N VAL A 101 -2.14 7.68 -9.41
CA VAL A 101 -2.67 7.51 -8.06
C VAL A 101 -3.36 6.16 -7.97
N ALA A 102 -3.03 5.38 -6.95
CA ALA A 102 -3.67 4.11 -6.64
C ALA A 102 -4.37 4.19 -5.29
N TYR A 103 -5.58 3.63 -5.23
CA TYR A 103 -6.26 3.32 -3.99
C TYR A 103 -6.20 1.81 -3.78
N ALA A 104 -5.62 1.39 -2.65
CA ALA A 104 -5.55 0.00 -2.26
C ALA A 104 -6.43 -0.27 -1.03
N ALA A 105 -7.13 -1.41 -1.05
CA ALA A 105 -7.89 -1.91 0.09
C ALA A 105 -7.55 -3.38 0.31
N TYR A 106 -7.22 -3.75 1.55
CA TYR A 106 -6.80 -5.10 1.88
C TYR A 106 -7.02 -5.41 3.37
N TYR A 107 -6.72 -6.64 3.76
CA TYR A 107 -6.69 -7.03 5.15
C TYR A 107 -5.25 -7.26 5.60
N LEU A 108 -4.95 -6.90 6.84
CA LEU A 108 -3.73 -7.32 7.52
C LEU A 108 -4.07 -8.40 8.53
N ALA A 109 -3.34 -9.48 8.49
CA ALA A 109 -3.45 -10.57 9.46
C ALA A 109 -2.06 -10.99 9.91
N GLY A 110 -1.90 -11.24 11.21
CA GLY A 110 -0.63 -11.65 11.77
C GLY A 110 -0.58 -11.61 13.27
N ASN A 111 0.61 -11.40 13.80
CA ASN A 111 0.86 -11.33 15.23
C ASN A 111 1.68 -10.08 15.55
N ILE A 112 1.57 -9.61 16.80
CA ILE A 112 2.51 -8.66 17.36
C ILE A 112 3.45 -9.45 18.27
N LEU A 113 4.75 -9.23 18.09
CA LEU A 113 5.81 -9.90 18.84
C LEU A 113 6.57 -8.87 19.67
N ASP A 114 7.14 -9.29 20.79
CA ASP A 114 8.12 -8.50 21.53
C ASP A 114 9.50 -8.53 20.85
N SER A 115 10.48 -7.87 21.47
CA SER A 115 11.88 -7.84 20.99
C SER A 115 12.54 -9.21 20.94
N ASP A 116 12.10 -10.14 21.80
CA ASP A 116 12.59 -11.52 21.85
C ASP A 116 11.81 -12.45 20.91
N ARG A 117 10.91 -11.88 20.10
CA ARG A 117 10.04 -12.56 19.13
C ARG A 117 8.99 -13.48 19.78
N ASN A 118 8.67 -13.28 21.05
CA ASN A 118 7.53 -13.93 21.66
C ASN A 118 6.23 -13.26 21.20
N VAL A 119 5.18 -14.05 20.99
CA VAL A 119 3.88 -13.53 20.57
C VAL A 119 3.19 -12.86 21.76
N VAL A 120 3.01 -11.53 21.70
CA VAL A 120 2.28 -10.74 22.71
C VAL A 120 0.83 -10.49 22.30
N VAL A 121 0.54 -10.41 20.99
CA VAL A 121 -0.83 -10.37 20.46
C VAL A 121 -0.96 -11.39 19.34
N LYS A 122 -1.93 -12.30 19.49
CA LYS A 122 -2.21 -13.38 18.54
C LYS A 122 -3.38 -13.01 17.62
N ASN A 123 -3.29 -13.43 16.36
CA ASN A 123 -4.40 -13.32 15.40
C ASN A 123 -4.91 -11.89 15.24
N TYR A 124 -4.00 -10.91 15.26
CA TYR A 124 -4.34 -9.53 14.98
C TYR A 124 -4.90 -9.43 13.56
N ARG A 125 -6.02 -8.73 13.42
CA ARG A 125 -6.68 -8.53 12.13
C ARG A 125 -7.21 -7.12 12.01
N THR A 126 -6.90 -6.48 10.88
CA THR A 126 -7.38 -5.14 10.60
C THR A 126 -7.70 -4.98 9.10
N ARG A 127 -8.59 -4.07 8.80
CA ARG A 127 -8.80 -3.57 7.43
C ARG A 127 -7.80 -2.44 7.20
N ALA A 128 -7.20 -2.44 6.03
CA ALA A 128 -6.30 -1.40 5.59
C ALA A 128 -6.85 -0.74 4.31
N SER A 129 -6.70 0.55 4.23
CA SER A 129 -6.88 1.30 3.00
C SER A 129 -5.77 2.32 2.85
N GLU A 130 -5.24 2.45 1.65
CA GLU A 130 -4.13 3.34 1.34
C GLU A 130 -4.37 4.08 0.04
N VAL A 131 -3.91 5.33 0.01
CA VAL A 131 -3.74 6.10 -1.21
C VAL A 131 -2.25 6.14 -1.49
N LEU A 132 -1.86 5.63 -2.66
CA LEU A 132 -0.47 5.55 -3.08
C LEU A 132 -0.23 6.40 -4.33
N VAL A 133 0.97 6.97 -4.39
CA VAL A 133 1.48 7.68 -5.58
C VAL A 133 2.83 7.11 -5.97
N LYS A 134 3.24 7.34 -7.21
CA LYS A 134 4.52 6.84 -7.70
C LYS A 134 5.62 7.87 -7.45
N GLU A 135 6.59 7.53 -6.61
CA GLU A 135 7.75 8.34 -6.29
C GLU A 135 9.04 7.53 -6.56
N ASN A 136 9.95 8.08 -7.37
CA ASN A 136 11.22 7.42 -7.73
C ASN A 136 11.05 5.97 -8.24
N GLY A 137 9.96 5.71 -8.94
CA GLY A 137 9.66 4.39 -9.52
C GLY A 137 9.00 3.40 -8.57
N LYS A 138 8.74 3.77 -7.32
CA LYS A 138 8.02 2.97 -6.31
C LYS A 138 6.66 3.56 -6.00
N TRP A 139 5.73 2.73 -5.56
CA TRP A 139 4.46 3.16 -5.02
C TRP A 139 4.57 3.37 -3.51
N VAL A 140 4.42 4.62 -3.08
CA VAL A 140 4.52 5.04 -1.67
C VAL A 140 3.20 5.61 -1.18
N SER A 141 2.88 5.40 0.08
CA SER A 141 1.63 5.87 0.67
C SER A 141 1.69 7.36 0.99
N ILE A 142 0.66 8.11 0.60
CA ILE A 142 0.39 9.48 1.06
C ILE A 142 -0.68 9.54 2.13
N GLY A 143 -1.37 8.43 2.36
CA GLY A 143 -2.37 8.31 3.41
C GLY A 143 -2.81 6.88 3.62
N SER A 144 -2.86 6.45 4.87
CA SER A 144 -3.27 5.10 5.25
C SER A 144 -4.22 5.13 6.44
N HIS A 145 -5.19 4.24 6.39
CA HIS A 145 -6.16 4.05 7.47
C HIS A 145 -6.28 2.56 7.79
N TYR A 146 -6.13 2.25 9.04
CA TYR A 146 -6.27 0.91 9.58
C TYR A 146 -7.43 0.88 10.58
N SER A 147 -8.35 -0.06 10.43
CA SER A 147 -9.49 -0.19 11.34
C SER A 147 -9.66 -1.64 11.79
N PRO A 148 -9.97 -1.86 13.09
CA PRO A 148 -10.09 -3.21 13.62
C PRO A 148 -11.17 -4.01 12.89
N LEU A 149 -10.95 -5.32 12.78
CA LEU A 149 -11.92 -6.25 12.23
C LEU A 149 -12.65 -6.92 13.40
N PHE A 150 -13.63 -6.22 13.94
CA PHE A 150 -14.51 -6.79 14.96
C PHE A 150 -15.80 -7.33 14.34
N GLY A 151 -16.46 -8.23 15.03
CA GLY A 151 -17.73 -8.83 14.61
C GLY A 151 -18.88 -7.84 14.63
N GLY A 152 -18.98 -6.98 13.64
CA GLY A 152 -20.23 -6.51 13.08
C GLY A 152 -20.96 -5.31 13.68
N SER A 153 -20.67 -4.79 14.87
CA SER A 153 -21.53 -3.73 15.46
C SER A 153 -20.96 -2.30 15.39
N GLY A 154 -19.81 -2.12 14.75
CA GLY A 154 -19.15 -0.81 14.75
C GLY A 154 -18.54 -0.47 16.12
N VAL A 155 -18.10 0.78 16.27
CA VAL A 155 -17.58 1.29 17.54
C VAL A 155 -18.79 1.80 18.35
N VAL A 156 -19.06 1.17 19.49
CA VAL A 156 -20.02 1.68 20.46
C VAL A 156 -19.27 2.63 21.37
N PHE A 157 -19.70 3.87 21.43
CA PHE A 157 -19.24 4.86 22.42
C PHE A 157 -20.18 4.79 23.62
N ASP A 158 -19.67 4.51 24.77
CA ASP A 158 -20.36 4.62 26.05
C ASP A 158 -20.35 6.07 26.54
#